data_4a8b465bb2ac9c63541659a2c76ab78f
#
_entry.id   4a8b465bb2ac9c63541659a2c76ab78f
#
_cell.length_a   1.000
_cell.length_b   1.000
_cell.length_c   1.000
_cell.angle_alpha   90.00
_cell.angle_beta   90.00
_cell.angle_gamma   90.00
#
_symmetry.space_group_name_H-M   'P 1'
#
loop_
_entity.id
_entity.type
_entity.pdbx_description
1 polymer ?
#
loop_
_entity_poly.entity_id
_entity_poly.type
_entity_poly.pdbx_seq_one_letter_code
_entity_poly.pdbx_strand_id
1 'polypeptide(L)'
;MANRSRERILKKRDSTPAIQHRNSSAELQNIVKRNRASEKGGAYAVCCAHPIVIDAAIHQAIEDDSMLLVESTSSQVNQLGGYTGQTPAQFAHFVHSAARRIGLSRDRILLGGDHLGPFPWRDEASSRALKKAFGLVRACVLAGYGKIHLDASMACADDAKVVPENIVAQRAATLCAAAEDAFKSLPEGAAAPLYVIGTEVPIPGGELGAGETPVTTTVEGLNQTLRIFKQAFEQRGLSAAWQRVVGVVVQPGVEFGNDFVIEFDPARARSLSAALPRTPALVYEAHSTDYQSPHALAQMVKGHFAILKVGPWLTFAFREAVFALSAIEREMLAAKKRGKLSRVREALDQAMRRKPIYWRSYYHGDEGQLRFARAYSYSDRCRYYWHEPAVQAEIERLRSNLKTSSFPLTLVSQYLPQEYDAIRAGQIEQTAEAIIRHRIQLVLRVYAAACGIRAQPDLFQMPPN
;
A
#
# COMPACT_ATOMS: atom_id res chain seq x y z
N MET A 1 4.86 66.33 8.63
CA MET A 1 5.16 65.06 9.35
C MET A 1 4.31 63.90 8.88
N ALA A 2 4.04 63.72 7.57
CA ALA A 2 3.14 62.68 7.08
C ALA A 2 3.76 61.79 5.95
N ASN A 3 5.09 61.82 5.80
CA ASN A 3 5.74 61.10 4.69
C ASN A 3 6.80 60.04 5.12
N ARG A 4 6.98 59.79 6.43
CA ARG A 4 7.91 58.78 6.93
C ARG A 4 7.24 57.45 7.39
N SER A 5 5.90 57.42 7.39
CA SER A 5 5.16 56.21 7.84
C SER A 5 4.76 55.28 6.71
N ARG A 6 4.88 55.67 5.45
CA ARG A 6 4.54 54.80 4.29
C ARG A 6 5.71 53.97 3.76
N GLU A 7 6.93 54.37 4.00
CA GLU A 7 8.11 53.57 3.57
C GLU A 7 8.49 52.42 4.51
N ARG A 8 7.94 52.34 5.72
CA ARG A 8 8.17 51.23 6.65
C ARG A 8 7.26 50.04 6.47
N ILE A 9 6.19 50.16 5.68
CA ILE A 9 5.21 49.07 5.43
C ILE A 9 5.55 48.27 4.17
N LEU A 10 6.40 48.79 3.29
CA LEU A 10 6.77 48.15 2.02
C LEU A 10 8.05 47.29 2.07
N LYS A 11 8.75 47.24 3.21
CA LYS A 11 9.97 46.41 3.38
C LYS A 11 9.77 45.11 4.17
N LYS A 12 8.53 44.60 4.31
CA LYS A 12 8.25 43.32 5.03
C LYS A 12 7.39 42.39 4.21
N ARG A 13 7.64 42.27 2.90
CA ARG A 13 7.08 41.22 2.05
C ARG A 13 8.07 40.91 0.93
N ASP A 14 9.12 40.15 1.24
CA ASP A 14 9.86 39.31 0.29
C ASP A 14 10.82 38.40 1.05
N SER A 15 10.25 37.56 1.90
CA SER A 15 10.85 36.30 2.25
C SER A 15 9.83 35.24 1.94
N THR A 16 9.63 34.97 0.64
CA THR A 16 9.08 33.70 0.20
C THR A 16 10.00 32.64 0.79
N PRO A 17 9.53 31.76 1.67
CA PRO A 17 10.40 30.68 2.15
C PRO A 17 10.87 29.94 0.90
N ALA A 18 12.17 29.77 0.77
CA ALA A 18 12.76 28.97 -0.28
C ALA A 18 12.01 27.64 -0.27
N ILE A 19 11.37 27.30 -1.39
CA ILE A 19 10.73 26.00 -1.57
C ILE A 19 11.86 24.99 -1.42
N GLN A 20 12.04 24.47 -0.20
CA GLN A 20 12.92 23.34 0.01
C GLN A 20 12.29 22.19 -0.78
N HIS A 21 12.90 21.83 -1.91
CA HIS A 21 12.51 20.64 -2.65
C HIS A 21 12.62 19.45 -1.71
N ARG A 22 11.48 18.95 -1.26
CA ARG A 22 11.39 17.75 -0.43
C ARG A 22 11.86 16.58 -1.30
N ASN A 23 12.93 15.90 -0.89
CA ASN A 23 13.34 14.66 -1.51
C ASN A 23 12.67 13.51 -0.74
N SER A 24 11.66 12.88 -1.33
CA SER A 24 10.87 11.82 -0.69
C SER A 24 11.71 10.61 -0.25
N SER A 25 12.80 10.27 -0.97
CA SER A 25 13.74 9.23 -0.53
C SER A 25 14.49 9.65 0.73
N ALA A 26 14.95 10.91 0.80
CA ALA A 26 15.59 11.45 2.00
C ALA A 26 14.61 11.52 3.17
N GLU A 27 13.33 11.84 2.92
CA GLU A 27 12.31 11.84 3.97
C GLU A 27 12.08 10.43 4.54
N LEU A 28 12.01 9.38 3.70
CA LEU A 28 11.94 8.00 4.21
C LEU A 28 13.15 7.64 5.06
N GLN A 29 14.37 8.03 4.64
CA GLN A 29 15.57 7.82 5.47
C GLN A 29 15.51 8.57 6.80
N ASN A 30 14.96 9.79 6.83
CA ASN A 30 14.76 10.57 8.04
C ASN A 30 13.74 9.92 8.97
N ILE A 31 12.64 9.37 8.43
CA ILE A 31 11.64 8.59 9.20
C ILE A 31 12.34 7.39 9.87
N VAL A 32 13.13 6.62 9.10
CA VAL A 32 13.90 5.49 9.63
C VAL A 32 14.83 5.92 10.76
N LYS A 33 15.59 7.01 10.58
CA LYS A 33 16.50 7.54 11.62
C LYS A 33 15.75 7.96 12.88
N ARG A 34 14.66 8.71 12.74
CA ARG A 34 13.82 9.15 13.87
C ARG A 34 13.24 7.96 14.64
N ASN A 35 12.68 6.99 13.93
CA ASN A 35 12.14 5.79 14.56
C ASN A 35 13.23 5.02 15.33
N ARG A 36 14.44 4.90 14.78
CA ARG A 36 15.58 4.26 15.43
C ARG A 36 16.09 5.03 16.67
N ALA A 37 15.91 6.34 16.70
CA ALA A 37 16.20 7.18 17.86
C ALA A 37 15.11 7.11 18.93
N SER A 38 14.14 6.19 18.82
CA SER A 38 12.95 6.09 19.69
C SER A 38 12.05 7.32 19.65
N GLU A 39 12.18 8.16 18.62
CA GLU A 39 11.22 9.19 18.30
C GLU A 39 10.01 8.58 17.58
N LYS A 40 8.86 9.23 17.72
CA LYS A 40 7.67 8.80 16.96
C LYS A 40 7.92 8.98 15.46
N GLY A 41 7.67 7.98 14.68
CA GLY A 41 7.77 8.08 13.23
C GLY A 41 7.69 6.74 12.54
N GLY A 42 6.82 6.67 11.54
CA GLY A 42 6.68 5.56 10.63
C GLY A 42 6.27 6.08 9.26
N ALA A 43 6.25 5.18 8.29
CA ALA A 43 5.69 5.39 6.97
C ALA A 43 4.70 4.27 6.68
N TYR A 44 3.61 4.59 6.01
CA TYR A 44 2.74 3.56 5.44
C TYR A 44 2.86 3.56 3.92
N ALA A 45 2.88 2.36 3.34
CA ALA A 45 3.01 2.16 1.91
C ALA A 45 1.64 1.75 1.33
N VAL A 46 1.11 2.56 0.44
CA VAL A 46 -0.12 2.29 -0.32
C VAL A 46 0.20 1.29 -1.43
N CYS A 47 0.01 -0.01 -1.16
CA CYS A 47 0.30 -1.10 -2.08
C CYS A 47 -0.90 -1.37 -3.02
N CYS A 48 -1.27 -0.39 -3.82
CA CYS A 48 -2.45 -0.44 -4.66
C CYS A 48 -2.26 0.30 -5.98
N ALA A 49 -2.82 -0.27 -7.06
CA ALA A 49 -2.83 0.37 -8.37
C ALA A 49 -4.24 0.82 -8.82
N HIS A 50 -5.23 0.76 -7.92
CA HIS A 50 -6.60 1.17 -8.23
C HIS A 50 -6.72 2.70 -8.28
N PRO A 51 -7.24 3.30 -9.39
CA PRO A 51 -7.22 4.76 -9.58
C PRO A 51 -7.88 5.56 -8.45
N ILE A 52 -9.03 5.12 -7.96
CA ILE A 52 -9.77 5.83 -6.90
C ILE A 52 -9.03 5.73 -5.56
N VAL A 53 -8.33 4.63 -5.30
CA VAL A 53 -7.49 4.50 -4.09
C VAL A 53 -6.29 5.44 -4.16
N ILE A 54 -5.63 5.53 -5.32
CA ILE A 54 -4.51 6.46 -5.53
C ILE A 54 -4.98 7.93 -5.37
N ASP A 55 -6.13 8.29 -5.95
CA ASP A 55 -6.72 9.63 -5.78
C ASP A 55 -7.00 9.93 -4.29
N ALA A 56 -7.60 8.98 -3.55
CA ALA A 56 -7.87 9.14 -2.11
C ALA A 56 -6.57 9.28 -1.29
N ALA A 57 -5.53 8.52 -1.62
CA ALA A 57 -4.24 8.59 -0.96
C ALA A 57 -3.52 9.94 -1.22
N ILE A 58 -3.62 10.48 -2.44
CA ILE A 58 -3.10 11.80 -2.79
C ILE A 58 -3.81 12.89 -1.97
N HIS A 59 -5.15 12.85 -1.89
CA HIS A 59 -5.91 13.79 -1.07
C HIS A 59 -5.51 13.70 0.41
N GLN A 60 -5.34 12.47 0.95
CA GLN A 60 -4.92 12.28 2.34
C GLN A 60 -3.51 12.83 2.59
N ALA A 61 -2.57 12.62 1.67
CA ALA A 61 -1.23 13.17 1.80
C ALA A 61 -1.20 14.71 1.79
N ILE A 62 -2.12 15.35 1.03
CA ILE A 62 -2.30 16.82 1.05
C ILE A 62 -2.83 17.26 2.42
N GLU A 63 -3.89 16.63 2.92
CA GLU A 63 -4.49 16.93 4.23
C GLU A 63 -3.48 16.81 5.37
N ASP A 64 -2.61 15.82 5.32
CA ASP A 64 -1.62 15.50 6.35
C ASP A 64 -0.30 16.27 6.18
N ASP A 65 -0.14 17.04 5.13
CA ASP A 65 1.14 17.64 4.69
C ASP A 65 2.31 16.65 4.73
N SER A 66 2.08 15.40 4.31
CA SER A 66 3.02 14.28 4.41
C SER A 66 3.58 13.86 3.05
N MET A 67 4.65 13.07 3.09
CA MET A 67 5.10 12.26 1.96
C MET A 67 4.07 11.15 1.69
N LEU A 68 3.86 10.85 0.41
CA LEU A 68 3.06 9.71 -0.04
C LEU A 68 3.96 8.61 -0.61
N LEU A 69 4.00 7.46 0.05
CA LEU A 69 4.66 6.25 -0.47
C LEU A 69 3.62 5.39 -1.19
N VAL A 70 3.74 5.28 -2.52
CA VAL A 70 2.90 4.43 -3.37
C VAL A 70 3.73 3.29 -3.90
N GLU A 71 3.27 2.07 -3.69
CA GLU A 71 3.98 0.88 -4.15
C GLU A 71 3.13 0.04 -5.11
N SER A 72 3.78 -0.51 -6.12
CA SER A 72 3.20 -1.54 -6.97
C SER A 72 3.93 -2.86 -6.80
N THR A 73 3.17 -3.96 -6.65
CA THR A 73 3.76 -5.30 -6.63
C THR A 73 4.14 -5.74 -8.03
N SER A 74 5.09 -6.68 -8.12
CA SER A 74 5.49 -7.32 -9.38
C SER A 74 4.32 -7.93 -10.17
N SER A 75 3.26 -8.37 -9.49
CA SER A 75 2.05 -8.89 -10.12
C SER A 75 1.12 -7.80 -10.63
N GLN A 76 1.09 -6.64 -9.97
CA GLN A 76 0.26 -5.50 -10.39
C GLN A 76 0.81 -4.85 -11.64
N VAL A 77 2.09 -4.52 -11.61
CA VAL A 77 2.79 -3.70 -12.61
C VAL A 77 4.14 -4.35 -12.90
N ASN A 78 4.39 -4.68 -14.15
CA ASN A 78 5.70 -5.16 -14.58
C ASN A 78 5.96 -4.79 -16.05
N GLN A 79 7.14 -5.06 -16.56
CA GLN A 79 7.50 -4.70 -17.94
C GLN A 79 6.64 -5.39 -19.02
N LEU A 80 5.85 -6.39 -18.65
CA LEU A 80 4.89 -7.09 -19.51
C LEU A 80 3.44 -6.68 -19.24
N GLY A 81 3.22 -5.68 -18.33
CA GLY A 81 1.92 -5.11 -17.99
C GLY A 81 1.33 -5.56 -16.66
N GLY A 82 1.72 -6.70 -16.12
CA GLY A 82 1.07 -7.26 -14.94
C GLY A 82 -0.44 -7.49 -15.12
N TYR A 83 -1.21 -7.62 -14.04
CA TYR A 83 -2.67 -7.76 -14.17
C TYR A 83 -3.39 -6.43 -14.44
N THR A 84 -2.72 -5.29 -14.21
CA THR A 84 -3.28 -3.96 -14.49
C THR A 84 -3.11 -3.53 -15.96
N GLY A 85 -2.30 -4.25 -16.73
CA GLY A 85 -1.91 -3.86 -18.08
C GLY A 85 -0.87 -2.74 -18.14
N GLN A 86 -0.27 -2.33 -17.01
CA GLN A 86 0.64 -1.19 -16.94
C GLN A 86 2.10 -1.63 -16.76
N THR A 87 2.99 -0.99 -17.51
CA THR A 87 4.44 -1.03 -17.24
C THR A 87 4.81 -0.07 -16.10
N PRO A 88 5.99 -0.22 -15.44
CA PRO A 88 6.43 0.70 -14.40
C PRO A 88 6.42 2.17 -14.83
N ALA A 89 6.82 2.47 -16.06
CA ALA A 89 6.80 3.83 -16.61
C ALA A 89 5.37 4.38 -16.75
N GLN A 90 4.43 3.54 -17.21
CA GLN A 90 3.03 3.92 -17.33
C GLN A 90 2.38 4.15 -15.95
N PHE A 91 2.69 3.30 -14.97
CA PHE A 91 2.21 3.47 -13.60
C PHE A 91 2.78 4.72 -12.94
N ALA A 92 4.08 4.99 -13.08
CA ALA A 92 4.70 6.23 -12.59
C ALA A 92 4.04 7.46 -13.22
N HIS A 93 3.83 7.44 -14.55
CA HIS A 93 3.13 8.52 -15.25
C HIS A 93 1.69 8.70 -14.73
N PHE A 94 0.96 7.62 -14.51
CA PHE A 94 -0.39 7.63 -13.97
C PHE A 94 -0.44 8.29 -12.59
N VAL A 95 0.41 7.85 -11.63
CA VAL A 95 0.46 8.41 -10.27
C VAL A 95 0.82 9.89 -10.30
N HIS A 96 1.86 10.28 -11.03
CA HIS A 96 2.28 11.68 -11.13
C HIS A 96 1.25 12.57 -11.86
N SER A 97 0.51 12.04 -12.82
CA SER A 97 -0.56 12.78 -13.50
C SER A 97 -1.76 12.99 -12.57
N ALA A 98 -2.14 11.97 -11.78
CA ALA A 98 -3.16 12.10 -10.74
C ALA A 98 -2.76 13.14 -9.69
N ALA A 99 -1.52 13.08 -9.21
CA ALA A 99 -0.99 14.03 -8.22
C ALA A 99 -1.02 15.47 -8.73
N ARG A 100 -0.58 15.72 -9.97
CA ARG A 100 -0.63 17.04 -10.59
C ARG A 100 -2.06 17.56 -10.71
N ARG A 101 -3.00 16.71 -11.12
CA ARG A 101 -4.43 17.05 -11.24
C ARG A 101 -5.05 17.44 -9.90
N ILE A 102 -4.65 16.77 -8.81
CA ILE A 102 -5.19 16.99 -7.45
C ILE A 102 -4.43 18.09 -6.71
N GLY A 103 -3.17 18.38 -7.08
CA GLY A 103 -2.35 19.45 -6.49
C GLY A 103 -1.26 18.96 -5.53
N LEU A 104 -0.88 17.69 -5.54
CA LEU A 104 0.27 17.19 -4.78
C LEU A 104 1.56 17.34 -5.60
N SER A 105 2.58 17.96 -5.01
CA SER A 105 3.89 18.13 -5.64
C SER A 105 4.60 16.77 -5.83
N ARG A 106 5.28 16.60 -6.96
CA ARG A 106 5.96 15.35 -7.33
C ARG A 106 7.04 14.93 -6.33
N ASP A 107 7.74 15.89 -5.74
CA ASP A 107 8.80 15.68 -4.75
C ASP A 107 8.30 15.15 -3.40
N ARG A 108 6.97 15.16 -3.19
CA ARG A 108 6.30 14.52 -2.05
C ARG A 108 5.89 13.08 -2.32
N ILE A 109 6.12 12.54 -3.52
CA ILE A 109 5.74 11.17 -3.87
C ILE A 109 7.00 10.31 -3.94
N LEU A 110 7.01 9.22 -3.18
CA LEU A 110 7.96 8.15 -3.30
C LEU A 110 7.28 6.95 -3.97
N LEU A 111 7.73 6.62 -5.18
CA LEU A 111 7.31 5.38 -5.82
C LEU A 111 8.14 4.23 -5.30
N GLY A 112 7.50 3.11 -4.99
CA GLY A 112 8.14 1.89 -4.54
C GLY A 112 7.73 0.67 -5.37
N GLY A 113 8.66 -0.24 -5.51
CA GLY A 113 8.39 -1.58 -6.04
C GLY A 113 8.34 -2.57 -4.88
N ASP A 114 7.24 -3.30 -4.79
CA ASP A 114 6.98 -4.29 -3.76
C ASP A 114 7.05 -5.70 -4.34
N HIS A 115 7.62 -6.65 -3.59
CA HIS A 115 7.87 -8.02 -4.06
C HIS A 115 8.50 -8.07 -5.44
N LEU A 116 9.54 -7.23 -5.68
CA LEU A 116 10.25 -7.24 -6.96
C LEU A 116 11.15 -8.47 -7.07
N GLY A 117 10.64 -9.49 -7.74
CA GLY A 117 11.29 -10.78 -7.87
C GLY A 117 10.59 -11.69 -8.88
N PRO A 118 10.88 -12.99 -8.86
CA PRO A 118 10.41 -13.96 -9.86
C PRO A 118 8.94 -14.37 -9.67
N PHE A 119 8.27 -13.98 -8.60
CA PHE A 119 6.92 -14.46 -8.23
C PHE A 119 5.88 -14.50 -9.37
N PRO A 120 5.74 -13.49 -10.25
CA PRO A 120 4.77 -13.54 -11.33
C PRO A 120 5.06 -14.63 -12.39
N TRP A 121 6.26 -15.16 -12.39
CA TRP A 121 6.77 -16.16 -13.34
C TRP A 121 7.26 -17.42 -12.63
N ARG A 122 6.79 -17.67 -11.42
CA ARG A 122 7.26 -18.80 -10.59
C ARG A 122 6.99 -20.18 -11.21
N ASP A 123 6.04 -20.27 -12.12
CA ASP A 123 5.73 -21.52 -12.83
C ASP A 123 6.75 -21.82 -13.98
N GLU A 124 7.74 -20.95 -14.17
CA GLU A 124 8.85 -21.14 -15.10
C GLU A 124 10.12 -21.57 -14.33
N ALA A 125 11.12 -22.10 -15.10
CA ALA A 125 12.43 -22.38 -14.52
C ALA A 125 13.07 -21.09 -13.96
N SER A 126 13.76 -21.20 -12.85
CA SER A 126 14.35 -20.09 -12.09
C SER A 126 15.22 -19.17 -12.95
N SER A 127 16.00 -19.74 -13.88
CA SER A 127 16.83 -18.95 -14.82
C SER A 127 16.01 -18.00 -15.72
N ARG A 128 14.84 -18.42 -16.18
CA ARG A 128 13.93 -17.60 -16.99
C ARG A 128 13.15 -16.60 -16.13
N ALA A 129 12.61 -17.05 -15.00
CA ALA A 129 11.88 -16.21 -14.08
C ALA A 129 12.76 -15.07 -13.54
N LEU A 130 14.00 -15.35 -13.12
CA LEU A 130 14.96 -14.35 -12.66
C LEU A 130 15.38 -13.38 -13.77
N LYS A 131 15.57 -13.83 -15.01
CA LYS A 131 15.85 -12.93 -16.13
C LYS A 131 14.72 -11.90 -16.32
N LYS A 132 13.47 -12.31 -16.15
CA LYS A 132 12.32 -11.40 -16.18
C LYS A 132 12.32 -10.46 -14.97
N ALA A 133 12.63 -10.97 -13.76
CA ALA A 133 12.74 -10.17 -12.55
C ALA A 133 13.84 -9.08 -12.67
N PHE A 134 14.98 -9.37 -13.29
CA PHE A 134 16.01 -8.36 -13.59
C PHE A 134 15.47 -7.25 -14.50
N GLY A 135 14.75 -7.62 -15.57
CA GLY A 135 14.08 -6.65 -16.44
C GLY A 135 13.07 -5.79 -15.70
N LEU A 136 12.31 -6.37 -14.78
CA LEU A 136 11.35 -5.65 -13.92
C LEU A 136 12.05 -4.62 -13.03
N VAL A 137 13.06 -5.03 -12.27
CA VAL A 137 13.79 -4.14 -11.36
C VAL A 137 14.41 -2.97 -12.12
N ARG A 138 15.06 -3.24 -13.25
CA ARG A 138 15.58 -2.19 -14.13
C ARG A 138 14.50 -1.23 -14.61
N ALA A 139 13.34 -1.75 -15.05
CA ALA A 139 12.23 -0.93 -15.52
C ALA A 139 11.66 -0.05 -14.40
N CYS A 140 11.59 -0.55 -13.15
CA CYS A 140 11.15 0.23 -11.99
C CYS A 140 12.13 1.39 -11.72
N VAL A 141 13.44 1.11 -11.64
CA VAL A 141 14.44 2.16 -11.36
C VAL A 141 14.44 3.22 -12.46
N LEU A 142 14.41 2.81 -13.75
CA LEU A 142 14.32 3.74 -14.89
C LEU A 142 13.03 4.56 -14.90
N ALA A 143 11.96 4.05 -14.31
CA ALA A 143 10.69 4.78 -14.12
C ALA A 143 10.70 5.73 -12.92
N GLY A 144 11.79 5.80 -12.15
CA GLY A 144 11.93 6.69 -11.01
C GLY A 144 11.42 6.11 -9.69
N TYR A 145 11.34 4.79 -9.56
CA TYR A 145 11.05 4.16 -8.28
C TYR A 145 12.24 4.32 -7.33
N GLY A 146 12.00 4.93 -6.17
CA GLY A 146 13.04 5.24 -5.18
C GLY A 146 13.11 4.25 -4.02
N LYS A 147 12.14 3.33 -3.85
CA LYS A 147 12.18 2.22 -2.90
C LYS A 147 12.01 0.90 -3.64
N ILE A 148 12.91 -0.03 -3.42
CA ILE A 148 12.99 -1.32 -4.13
C ILE A 148 13.00 -2.46 -3.09
N HIS A 149 11.91 -3.20 -2.98
CA HIS A 149 11.85 -4.42 -2.19
C HIS A 149 12.32 -5.60 -3.04
N LEU A 150 13.49 -6.13 -2.71
CA LEU A 150 14.15 -7.24 -3.40
C LEU A 150 13.64 -8.57 -2.84
N ASP A 151 12.61 -9.15 -3.47
CA ASP A 151 12.01 -10.41 -3.03
C ASP A 151 12.36 -11.56 -3.98
N ALA A 152 13.22 -12.45 -3.50
CA ALA A 152 13.59 -13.68 -4.21
C ALA A 152 13.27 -14.94 -3.37
N SER A 153 12.38 -14.83 -2.38
CA SER A 153 12.01 -15.89 -1.43
C SER A 153 11.15 -16.98 -2.06
N MET A 154 10.38 -16.63 -3.09
CA MET A 154 9.43 -17.56 -3.73
C MET A 154 10.12 -18.54 -4.66
N ALA A 155 9.79 -19.84 -4.48
CA ALA A 155 10.30 -20.92 -5.31
C ALA A 155 9.80 -20.82 -6.76
N CYS A 156 10.68 -21.07 -7.73
CA CYS A 156 10.35 -21.27 -9.14
C CYS A 156 10.11 -22.76 -9.43
N ALA A 157 9.72 -23.10 -10.66
CA ALA A 157 9.33 -24.47 -11.03
C ALA A 157 10.41 -25.54 -10.82
N ASP A 158 11.67 -25.16 -10.90
CA ASP A 158 12.84 -26.04 -10.72
C ASP A 158 13.54 -25.87 -9.36
N ASP A 159 12.98 -25.04 -8.47
CA ASP A 159 13.50 -24.87 -7.12
C ASP A 159 12.97 -25.95 -6.18
N ALA A 160 13.67 -26.16 -5.06
CA ALA A 160 13.10 -26.84 -3.91
C ALA A 160 11.89 -26.05 -3.36
N LYS A 161 10.91 -26.76 -2.75
CA LYS A 161 9.70 -26.15 -2.17
C LYS A 161 10.01 -24.96 -1.24
N VAL A 162 11.11 -25.06 -0.49
CA VAL A 162 11.66 -23.97 0.31
C VAL A 162 13.03 -23.63 -0.27
N VAL A 163 13.18 -22.41 -0.77
CA VAL A 163 14.46 -21.95 -1.34
C VAL A 163 15.44 -21.68 -0.19
N PRO A 164 16.67 -22.24 -0.24
CA PRO A 164 17.68 -21.98 0.80
C PRO A 164 17.97 -20.47 0.91
N GLU A 165 18.09 -19.96 2.13
CA GLU A 165 18.27 -18.53 2.40
C GLU A 165 19.49 -17.91 1.70
N ASN A 166 20.60 -18.65 1.59
CA ASN A 166 21.77 -18.20 0.87
C ASN A 166 21.50 -18.00 -0.64
N ILE A 167 20.65 -18.83 -1.23
CA ILE A 167 20.21 -18.67 -2.63
C ILE A 167 19.30 -17.46 -2.77
N VAL A 168 18.35 -17.25 -1.82
CA VAL A 168 17.52 -16.04 -1.77
C VAL A 168 18.39 -14.79 -1.73
N ALA A 169 19.39 -14.75 -0.83
CA ALA A 169 20.27 -13.60 -0.69
C ALA A 169 21.12 -13.35 -1.96
N GLN A 170 21.64 -14.41 -2.60
CA GLN A 170 22.39 -14.29 -3.85
C GLN A 170 21.52 -13.77 -5.00
N ARG A 171 20.29 -14.25 -5.12
CA ARG A 171 19.31 -13.76 -6.11
C ARG A 171 18.96 -12.28 -5.86
N ALA A 172 18.68 -11.91 -4.60
CA ALA A 172 18.40 -10.53 -4.20
C ALA A 172 19.58 -9.59 -4.50
N ALA A 173 20.82 -10.02 -4.20
CA ALA A 173 22.01 -9.25 -4.54
C ALA A 173 22.19 -9.08 -6.08
N THR A 174 21.78 -10.07 -6.87
CA THR A 174 21.80 -9.96 -8.34
C THR A 174 20.71 -8.99 -8.83
N LEU A 175 19.53 -8.99 -8.22
CA LEU A 175 18.49 -8.00 -8.50
C LEU A 175 18.94 -6.59 -8.11
N CYS A 176 19.63 -6.44 -6.97
CA CYS A 176 20.23 -5.18 -6.54
C CYS A 176 21.27 -4.68 -7.55
N ALA A 177 22.15 -5.55 -8.06
CA ALA A 177 23.11 -5.17 -9.09
C ALA A 177 22.41 -4.62 -10.35
N ALA A 178 21.30 -5.25 -10.77
CA ALA A 178 20.51 -4.76 -11.90
C ALA A 178 19.86 -3.39 -11.61
N ALA A 179 19.45 -3.13 -10.36
CA ALA A 179 18.96 -1.82 -9.93
C ALA A 179 20.06 -0.75 -9.98
N GLU A 180 21.25 -1.06 -9.45
CA GLU A 180 22.40 -0.16 -9.44
C GLU A 180 22.89 0.17 -10.86
N ASP A 181 22.90 -0.83 -11.75
CA ASP A 181 23.28 -0.59 -13.15
C ASP A 181 22.24 0.26 -13.89
N ALA A 182 20.95 0.09 -13.60
CA ALA A 182 19.92 0.97 -14.12
C ALA A 182 20.04 2.39 -13.54
N PHE A 183 20.36 2.53 -12.26
CA PHE A 183 20.54 3.81 -11.60
C PHE A 183 21.71 4.62 -12.22
N LYS A 184 22.84 3.97 -12.54
CA LYS A 184 23.98 4.62 -13.20
C LYS A 184 23.64 5.25 -14.57
N SER A 185 22.55 4.81 -15.22
CA SER A 185 22.09 5.35 -16.50
C SER A 185 21.10 6.51 -16.37
N LEU A 186 20.69 6.86 -15.13
CA LEU A 186 19.83 8.01 -14.88
C LEU A 186 20.64 9.33 -14.95
N PRO A 187 19.95 10.47 -15.18
CA PRO A 187 20.61 11.78 -15.15
C PRO A 187 21.31 12.05 -13.82
N GLU A 188 22.38 12.85 -13.88
CA GLU A 188 23.08 13.33 -12.70
C GLU A 188 22.11 14.05 -11.75
N GLY A 189 22.24 13.79 -10.43
CA GLY A 189 21.32 14.30 -9.42
C GLY A 189 20.10 13.44 -9.15
N ALA A 190 19.90 12.33 -9.89
CA ALA A 190 18.86 11.36 -9.55
C ALA A 190 19.10 10.78 -8.15
N ALA A 191 18.03 10.61 -7.35
CA ALA A 191 18.12 9.98 -6.05
C ALA A 191 18.43 8.49 -6.17
N ALA A 192 19.43 8.01 -5.44
CA ALA A 192 19.77 6.59 -5.42
C ALA A 192 18.65 5.77 -4.77
N PRO A 193 18.35 4.55 -5.28
CA PRO A 193 17.32 3.69 -4.72
C PRO A 193 17.63 3.28 -3.28
N LEU A 194 16.59 3.22 -2.46
CA LEU A 194 16.57 2.62 -1.14
C LEU A 194 16.10 1.17 -1.26
N TYR A 195 16.68 0.29 -0.45
CA TYR A 195 16.39 -1.15 -0.55
C TYR A 195 15.67 -1.67 0.68
N VAL A 196 14.80 -2.64 0.46
CA VAL A 196 14.23 -3.52 1.48
C VAL A 196 14.58 -4.95 1.09
N ILE A 197 14.94 -5.75 2.09
CA ILE A 197 15.36 -7.15 1.95
C ILE A 197 14.54 -8.04 2.89
N GLY A 198 14.60 -9.34 2.73
CA GLY A 198 14.00 -10.31 3.64
C GLY A 198 13.91 -11.70 3.04
N THR A 199 13.77 -12.71 3.90
CA THR A 199 13.52 -14.11 3.52
C THR A 199 12.14 -14.60 3.94
N GLU A 200 11.56 -13.98 4.97
CA GLU A 200 10.25 -14.33 5.52
C GLU A 200 9.16 -13.41 4.97
N VAL A 201 8.96 -13.46 3.65
CA VAL A 201 8.00 -12.61 2.96
C VAL A 201 6.70 -13.37 2.76
N PRO A 202 5.57 -12.91 3.37
CA PRO A 202 4.29 -13.58 3.20
C PRO A 202 3.78 -13.42 1.77
N ILE A 203 2.98 -14.39 1.33
CA ILE A 203 2.31 -14.30 0.02
C ILE A 203 1.31 -13.14 0.03
N PRO A 204 1.32 -12.29 -1.03
CA PRO A 204 0.43 -11.13 -1.08
C PRO A 204 -1.05 -11.49 -0.96
N GLY A 205 -1.73 -10.94 0.06
CA GLY A 205 -3.16 -11.09 0.29
C GLY A 205 -3.57 -12.19 1.26
N GLY A 206 -2.63 -12.63 2.13
CA GLY A 206 -2.88 -13.60 3.20
C GLY A 206 -2.96 -15.05 2.70
N GLU A 207 -2.50 -16.00 3.48
CA GLU A 207 -2.47 -17.43 3.10
C GLU A 207 -2.84 -18.39 4.23
N LEU A 208 -2.88 -17.95 5.47
CA LEU A 208 -3.14 -18.84 6.60
C LEU A 208 -4.59 -19.37 6.59
N GLY A 209 -4.73 -20.65 6.88
CA GLY A 209 -6.03 -21.27 7.17
C GLY A 209 -6.59 -20.81 8.52
N ALA A 210 -7.89 -20.96 8.72
CA ALA A 210 -8.52 -20.66 10.00
C ALA A 210 -7.89 -21.51 11.12
N GLY A 211 -7.41 -20.84 12.17
CA GLY A 211 -6.76 -21.48 13.33
C GLY A 211 -5.24 -21.58 13.25
N GLU A 212 -4.61 -21.25 12.12
CA GLU A 212 -3.15 -21.13 12.05
C GLU A 212 -2.68 -19.78 12.60
N THR A 213 -1.65 -19.80 13.44
CA THR A 213 -1.05 -18.57 13.97
C THR A 213 0.33 -18.37 13.32
N PRO A 214 0.61 -17.18 12.77
CA PRO A 214 1.91 -16.94 12.16
C PRO A 214 3.01 -17.03 13.19
N VAL A 215 4.10 -17.69 12.82
CA VAL A 215 5.30 -17.79 13.67
C VAL A 215 6.06 -16.46 13.54
N THR A 216 6.26 -15.80 14.68
CA THR A 216 7.04 -14.55 14.73
C THR A 216 8.50 -14.83 14.37
N THR A 217 9.12 -13.99 13.53
CA THR A 217 10.55 -14.07 13.22
C THR A 217 11.38 -14.09 14.50
N THR A 218 12.30 -15.03 14.59
CA THR A 218 13.22 -15.11 15.74
C THR A 218 14.39 -14.13 15.59
N VAL A 219 15.02 -13.76 16.69
CA VAL A 219 16.22 -12.91 16.69
C VAL A 219 17.37 -13.60 15.93
N GLU A 220 17.49 -14.90 16.07
CA GLU A 220 18.48 -15.72 15.38
C GLU A 220 18.22 -15.71 13.86
N GLY A 221 16.97 -15.89 13.43
CA GLY A 221 16.55 -15.81 12.03
C GLY A 221 16.84 -14.43 11.43
N LEU A 222 16.50 -13.34 12.14
CA LEU A 222 16.84 -11.99 11.73
C LEU A 222 18.36 -11.79 11.53
N ASN A 223 19.15 -12.19 12.53
CA ASN A 223 20.60 -12.05 12.47
C ASN A 223 21.21 -12.88 11.34
N GLN A 224 20.69 -14.09 11.11
CA GLN A 224 21.05 -14.94 9.99
C GLN A 224 20.78 -14.25 8.65
N THR A 225 19.54 -13.77 8.45
CA THR A 225 19.13 -13.06 7.25
C THR A 225 20.04 -11.86 6.98
N LEU A 226 20.26 -10.98 7.96
CA LEU A 226 21.11 -9.81 7.80
C LEU A 226 22.56 -10.19 7.43
N ARG A 227 23.10 -11.23 8.03
CA ARG A 227 24.47 -11.71 7.78
C ARG A 227 24.62 -12.22 6.35
N ILE A 228 23.72 -13.09 5.90
CA ILE A 228 23.83 -13.70 4.55
C ILE A 228 23.57 -12.70 3.44
N PHE A 229 22.61 -11.76 3.62
CA PHE A 229 22.37 -10.69 2.66
C PHE A 229 23.58 -9.75 2.58
N LYS A 230 24.13 -9.33 3.71
CA LYS A 230 25.34 -8.50 3.73
C LYS A 230 26.48 -9.16 2.97
N GLN A 231 26.76 -10.44 3.25
CA GLN A 231 27.79 -11.21 2.57
C GLN A 231 27.53 -11.29 1.05
N ALA A 232 26.29 -11.55 0.62
CA ALA A 232 25.93 -11.65 -0.79
C ALA A 232 26.11 -10.31 -1.52
N PHE A 233 25.79 -9.18 -0.86
CA PHE A 233 26.00 -7.82 -1.40
C PHE A 233 27.50 -7.50 -1.51
N GLU A 234 28.29 -7.78 -0.47
CA GLU A 234 29.75 -7.55 -0.45
C GLU A 234 30.46 -8.35 -1.53
N GLN A 235 30.13 -9.63 -1.70
CA GLN A 235 30.68 -10.51 -2.74
C GLN A 235 30.44 -9.99 -4.17
N ARG A 236 29.41 -9.14 -4.36
CA ARG A 236 29.09 -8.50 -5.66
C ARG A 236 29.57 -7.04 -5.76
N GLY A 237 30.36 -6.56 -4.79
CA GLY A 237 30.81 -5.16 -4.76
C GLY A 237 29.72 -4.15 -4.48
N LEU A 238 28.61 -4.56 -3.86
CA LEU A 238 27.44 -3.72 -3.59
C LEU A 238 27.44 -3.11 -2.17
N SER A 239 28.60 -2.88 -1.57
CA SER A 239 28.71 -2.31 -0.21
C SER A 239 28.05 -0.93 -0.09
N ALA A 240 28.11 -0.10 -1.14
CA ALA A 240 27.41 1.19 -1.16
C ALA A 240 25.89 1.04 -1.20
N ALA A 241 25.36 0.04 -1.90
CA ALA A 241 23.93 -0.27 -1.93
C ALA A 241 23.47 -0.84 -0.58
N TRP A 242 24.31 -1.64 0.09
CA TRP A 242 24.02 -2.15 1.44
C TRP A 242 23.78 -1.00 2.45
N GLN A 243 24.51 0.10 2.38
CA GLN A 243 24.29 1.27 3.24
C GLN A 243 22.94 1.97 2.99
N ARG A 244 22.27 1.64 1.89
CA ARG A 244 20.94 2.16 1.53
C ARG A 244 19.82 1.13 1.76
N VAL A 245 20.11 0.02 2.43
CA VAL A 245 19.09 -0.88 2.98
C VAL A 245 18.43 -0.18 4.15
N VAL A 246 17.16 0.16 4.03
CA VAL A 246 16.38 0.91 5.03
C VAL A 246 15.39 0.04 5.77
N GLY A 247 15.09 -1.16 5.26
CA GLY A 247 14.13 -2.07 5.86
C GLY A 247 14.48 -3.54 5.66
N VAL A 248 14.08 -4.34 6.62
CA VAL A 248 14.05 -5.80 6.52
C VAL A 248 12.64 -6.30 6.79
N VAL A 249 12.13 -7.15 5.89
CA VAL A 249 10.83 -7.81 6.07
C VAL A 249 10.96 -8.88 7.12
N VAL A 250 10.06 -8.88 8.08
CA VAL A 250 9.95 -9.88 9.14
C VAL A 250 8.47 -10.19 9.38
N GLN A 251 8.18 -11.35 9.97
CA GLN A 251 6.85 -11.72 10.44
C GLN A 251 6.65 -11.24 11.89
N PRO A 252 5.86 -10.18 12.14
CA PRO A 252 5.62 -9.68 13.49
C PRO A 252 4.56 -10.47 14.28
N GLY A 253 3.98 -11.51 13.69
CA GLY A 253 2.90 -12.30 14.28
C GLY A 253 1.50 -11.79 13.87
N VAL A 254 1.41 -11.02 12.79
CA VAL A 254 0.13 -10.53 12.24
C VAL A 254 -0.23 -11.24 10.96
N GLU A 255 -1.51 -11.44 10.73
CA GLU A 255 -2.05 -11.97 9.47
C GLU A 255 -3.56 -11.70 9.40
N PHE A 256 -4.13 -11.84 8.21
CA PHE A 256 -5.57 -11.85 8.02
C PHE A 256 -5.96 -12.92 6.99
N GLY A 257 -7.09 -13.53 7.21
CA GLY A 257 -7.65 -14.57 6.33
C GLY A 257 -8.85 -14.07 5.55
N ASN A 258 -9.83 -14.96 5.34
CA ASN A 258 -11.06 -14.61 4.64
C ASN A 258 -12.01 -13.81 5.53
N ASP A 259 -12.08 -14.12 6.82
CA ASP A 259 -13.04 -13.61 7.81
C ASP A 259 -12.46 -13.45 9.22
N PHE A 260 -11.14 -13.48 9.34
CA PHE A 260 -10.44 -13.28 10.61
C PHE A 260 -9.22 -12.36 10.44
N VAL A 261 -8.81 -11.75 11.57
CA VAL A 261 -7.60 -10.94 11.69
C VAL A 261 -6.83 -11.41 12.92
N ILE A 262 -5.54 -11.65 12.76
CA ILE A 262 -4.62 -11.94 13.87
C ILE A 262 -3.92 -10.64 14.21
N GLU A 263 -4.30 -10.05 15.35
CA GLU A 263 -3.76 -8.76 15.78
C GLU A 263 -2.33 -8.85 16.30
N PHE A 264 -1.62 -7.75 16.18
CA PHE A 264 -0.27 -7.60 16.71
C PHE A 264 -0.26 -7.69 18.24
N ASP A 265 0.57 -8.59 18.75
CA ASP A 265 0.87 -8.71 20.17
C ASP A 265 2.30 -8.21 20.45
N PRO A 266 2.46 -7.04 21.09
CA PRO A 266 3.78 -6.50 21.41
C PRO A 266 4.59 -7.38 22.37
N ALA A 267 3.95 -8.26 23.16
CA ALA A 267 4.65 -9.17 24.03
C ALA A 267 5.39 -10.28 23.23
N ARG A 268 4.74 -10.81 22.18
CA ARG A 268 5.33 -11.79 21.26
C ARG A 268 6.47 -11.21 20.44
N ALA A 269 6.35 -9.94 20.03
CA ALA A 269 7.34 -9.23 19.20
C ALA A 269 8.46 -8.55 20.01
N ARG A 270 8.45 -8.62 21.36
CA ARG A 270 9.37 -7.86 22.24
C ARG A 270 10.85 -8.11 21.92
N SER A 271 11.25 -9.38 21.82
CA SER A 271 12.63 -9.75 21.54
C SER A 271 13.08 -9.24 20.17
N LEU A 272 12.23 -9.36 19.17
CA LEU A 272 12.47 -8.86 17.82
C LEU A 272 12.60 -7.34 17.80
N SER A 273 11.71 -6.62 18.47
CA SER A 273 11.76 -5.15 18.59
C SER A 273 13.08 -4.65 19.19
N ALA A 274 13.67 -5.41 20.12
CA ALA A 274 14.95 -5.07 20.76
C ALA A 274 16.18 -5.45 19.93
N ALA A 275 16.03 -6.27 18.88
CA ALA A 275 17.15 -6.95 18.21
C ALA A 275 17.74 -6.16 17.02
N LEU A 276 17.13 -5.06 16.59
CA LEU A 276 17.59 -4.32 15.39
C LEU A 276 19.02 -3.80 15.54
N PRO A 277 19.91 -4.05 14.56
CA PRO A 277 21.28 -3.57 14.58
C PRO A 277 21.32 -2.05 14.54
N ARG A 278 22.37 -1.46 15.14
CA ARG A 278 22.56 0.00 15.11
C ARG A 278 23.05 0.51 13.74
N THR A 279 23.72 -0.33 12.98
CA THR A 279 24.33 0.02 11.69
C THR A 279 24.23 -1.15 10.70
N PRO A 280 23.70 -0.94 9.47
CA PRO A 280 23.06 0.30 9.01
C PRO A 280 21.79 0.61 9.81
N ALA A 281 21.35 1.88 9.78
CA ALA A 281 20.09 2.27 10.38
C ALA A 281 18.95 1.73 9.50
N LEU A 282 18.30 0.66 9.93
CA LEU A 282 17.14 0.07 9.26
C LEU A 282 16.01 -0.18 10.25
N VAL A 283 14.81 -0.34 9.74
CA VAL A 283 13.61 -0.69 10.49
C VAL A 283 12.99 -1.97 9.95
N TYR A 284 12.00 -2.49 10.63
CA TYR A 284 11.19 -3.57 10.08
C TYR A 284 10.18 -3.03 9.08
N GLU A 285 10.04 -3.71 7.95
CA GLU A 285 8.90 -3.59 7.06
C GLU A 285 7.92 -4.70 7.39
N ALA A 286 6.70 -4.34 7.78
CA ALA A 286 5.64 -5.27 8.14
C ALA A 286 4.62 -5.38 7.01
N HIS A 287 4.41 -6.60 6.54
CA HIS A 287 3.37 -6.98 5.61
C HIS A 287 2.14 -7.48 6.36
N SER A 288 1.03 -7.70 5.66
CA SER A 288 -0.24 -8.20 6.23
C SER A 288 -0.76 -7.35 7.41
N THR A 289 -0.50 -6.05 7.39
CA THR A 289 -0.96 -5.12 8.46
C THR A 289 -2.37 -4.61 8.23
N ASP A 290 -3.03 -5.03 7.17
CA ASP A 290 -4.42 -4.68 6.87
C ASP A 290 -5.34 -5.12 8.01
N TYR A 291 -6.36 -4.32 8.28
CA TYR A 291 -7.40 -4.57 9.31
C TYR A 291 -6.93 -4.57 10.77
N GLN A 292 -5.67 -4.26 11.04
CA GLN A 292 -5.16 -4.11 12.41
C GLN A 292 -5.86 -2.93 13.11
N SER A 293 -6.11 -3.06 14.42
CA SER A 293 -6.63 -1.94 15.18
C SER A 293 -5.66 -0.73 15.21
N PRO A 294 -6.15 0.51 15.39
CA PRO A 294 -5.29 1.69 15.52
C PRO A 294 -4.23 1.53 16.61
N HIS A 295 -4.58 0.88 17.70
CA HIS A 295 -3.67 0.58 18.81
C HIS A 295 -2.56 -0.38 18.37
N ALA A 296 -2.92 -1.48 17.71
CA ALA A 296 -1.96 -2.48 17.22
C ALA A 296 -0.95 -1.85 16.26
N LEU A 297 -1.41 -1.06 15.27
CA LEU A 297 -0.53 -0.36 14.32
C LEU A 297 0.41 0.63 15.04
N ALA A 298 -0.08 1.38 16.04
CA ALA A 298 0.76 2.29 16.81
C ALA A 298 1.81 1.54 17.64
N GLN A 299 1.47 0.38 18.22
CA GLN A 299 2.43 -0.48 18.92
C GLN A 299 3.47 -1.09 17.95
N MET A 300 3.06 -1.45 16.73
CA MET A 300 4.00 -1.89 15.69
C MET A 300 5.04 -0.82 15.40
N VAL A 301 4.62 0.41 15.10
CA VAL A 301 5.55 1.52 14.83
C VAL A 301 6.48 1.78 16.01
N LYS A 302 5.98 1.71 17.24
CA LYS A 302 6.77 1.82 18.47
C LYS A 302 7.79 0.68 18.61
N GLY A 303 7.45 -0.52 18.14
CA GLY A 303 8.31 -1.70 18.10
C GLY A 303 9.27 -1.74 16.91
N HIS A 304 9.47 -0.62 16.22
CA HIS A 304 10.33 -0.47 15.04
C HIS A 304 9.80 -1.14 13.75
N PHE A 305 8.56 -1.61 13.71
CA PHE A 305 7.88 -1.96 12.47
C PHE A 305 7.38 -0.67 11.83
N ALA A 306 8.33 0.11 11.30
CA ALA A 306 8.10 1.51 10.95
C ALA A 306 7.78 1.74 9.47
N ILE A 307 7.78 0.69 8.64
CA ILE A 307 7.21 0.70 7.30
C ILE A 307 6.04 -0.29 7.30
N LEU A 308 4.82 0.24 7.25
CA LEU A 308 3.58 -0.55 7.30
C LEU A 308 3.00 -0.68 5.90
N LYS A 309 2.69 -1.89 5.45
CA LYS A 309 2.09 -2.16 4.14
C LYS A 309 0.57 -2.18 4.25
N VAL A 310 -0.12 -1.42 3.41
CA VAL A 310 -1.59 -1.47 3.30
C VAL A 310 -2.01 -1.64 1.86
N GLY A 311 -2.86 -2.61 1.58
CA GLY A 311 -3.31 -2.92 0.23
C GLY A 311 -4.75 -3.40 0.17
N PRO A 312 -5.08 -4.66 0.51
CA PRO A 312 -6.44 -5.19 0.49
C PRO A 312 -7.48 -4.34 1.22
N TRP A 313 -7.17 -3.79 2.40
CA TRP A 313 -8.10 -2.96 3.15
C TRP A 313 -8.54 -1.69 2.40
N LEU A 314 -7.68 -1.11 1.59
CA LEU A 314 -8.02 0.07 0.79
C LEU A 314 -9.05 -0.24 -0.31
N THR A 315 -8.87 -1.35 -1.02
CA THR A 315 -9.84 -1.79 -2.03
C THR A 315 -11.09 -2.39 -1.40
N PHE A 316 -10.97 -2.97 -0.21
CA PHE A 316 -12.09 -3.40 0.61
C PHE A 316 -12.98 -2.20 1.01
N ALA A 317 -12.38 -1.12 1.52
CA ALA A 317 -13.09 0.13 1.85
C ALA A 317 -13.78 0.74 0.60
N PHE A 318 -13.11 0.71 -0.56
CA PHE A 318 -13.72 1.07 -1.84
C PHE A 318 -14.95 0.20 -2.13
N ARG A 319 -14.83 -1.12 -1.99
CA ARG A 319 -15.93 -2.06 -2.19
C ARG A 319 -17.09 -1.80 -1.23
N GLU A 320 -16.83 -1.58 0.05
CA GLU A 320 -17.85 -1.26 1.05
C GLU A 320 -18.67 -0.04 0.63
N ALA A 321 -18.00 1.05 0.24
CA ALA A 321 -18.66 2.26 -0.23
C ALA A 321 -19.53 2.00 -1.48
N VAL A 322 -18.99 1.28 -2.46
CA VAL A 322 -19.71 0.96 -3.71
C VAL A 322 -20.93 0.08 -3.44
N PHE A 323 -20.81 -0.91 -2.55
CA PHE A 323 -21.94 -1.80 -2.21
C PHE A 323 -23.02 -1.07 -1.42
N ALA A 324 -22.64 -0.18 -0.48
CA ALA A 324 -23.57 0.65 0.26
C ALA A 324 -24.30 1.65 -0.66
N LEU A 325 -23.58 2.30 -1.57
CA LEU A 325 -24.16 3.19 -2.58
C LEU A 325 -25.11 2.43 -3.53
N SER A 326 -24.80 1.18 -3.87
CA SER A 326 -25.73 0.34 -4.67
C SER A 326 -27.02 -0.01 -3.90
N ALA A 327 -26.95 -0.14 -2.56
CA ALA A 327 -28.14 -0.30 -1.73
C ALA A 327 -28.97 1.00 -1.70
N ILE A 328 -28.35 2.14 -1.52
CA ILE A 328 -28.99 3.47 -1.58
C ILE A 328 -29.66 3.68 -2.93
N GLU A 329 -28.96 3.39 -4.04
CA GLU A 329 -29.50 3.47 -5.40
C GLU A 329 -30.79 2.65 -5.54
N ARG A 330 -30.79 1.41 -5.03
CA ARG A 330 -31.93 0.51 -5.10
C ARG A 330 -33.17 1.08 -4.41
N GLU A 331 -33.01 1.59 -3.19
CA GLU A 331 -34.11 2.23 -2.44
C GLU A 331 -34.66 3.45 -3.18
N MET A 332 -33.77 4.30 -3.71
CA MET A 332 -34.16 5.53 -4.40
C MET A 332 -34.90 5.26 -5.70
N LEU A 333 -34.43 4.31 -6.53
CA LEU A 333 -35.03 4.02 -7.83
C LEU A 333 -36.30 3.18 -7.71
N ALA A 334 -36.39 2.28 -6.72
CA ALA A 334 -37.63 1.56 -6.42
C ALA A 334 -38.77 2.53 -6.10
N ALA A 335 -38.50 3.55 -5.29
CA ALA A 335 -39.50 4.57 -4.95
C ALA A 335 -39.96 5.40 -6.16
N LYS A 336 -39.03 5.68 -7.11
CA LYS A 336 -39.35 6.48 -8.32
C LYS A 336 -39.92 5.68 -9.48
N LYS A 337 -39.92 4.34 -9.43
CA LYS A 337 -40.30 3.42 -10.52
C LYS A 337 -39.65 3.77 -11.88
N ARG A 338 -38.47 4.36 -11.85
CA ARG A 338 -37.75 4.85 -13.04
C ARG A 338 -36.27 4.45 -12.97
N GLY A 339 -35.71 4.16 -14.15
CA GLY A 339 -34.29 3.90 -14.32
C GLY A 339 -33.91 2.43 -14.23
N LYS A 340 -32.73 2.13 -14.76
CA LYS A 340 -32.12 0.80 -14.72
C LYS A 340 -31.09 0.77 -13.61
N LEU A 341 -31.29 -0.06 -12.61
CA LEU A 341 -30.35 -0.26 -11.50
C LEU A 341 -28.97 -0.69 -11.99
N SER A 342 -27.94 -0.25 -11.31
CA SER A 342 -26.62 -0.83 -11.44
C SER A 342 -26.58 -2.25 -10.89
N ARG A 343 -25.72 -3.07 -11.45
CA ARG A 343 -25.54 -4.47 -11.07
C ARG A 343 -24.08 -4.76 -10.76
N VAL A 344 -23.45 -3.86 -10.00
CA VAL A 344 -22.01 -3.93 -9.71
C VAL A 344 -21.62 -5.24 -9.05
N ARG A 345 -22.41 -5.71 -8.05
CA ARG A 345 -22.12 -6.95 -7.32
C ARG A 345 -22.20 -8.17 -8.23
N GLU A 346 -23.22 -8.24 -9.06
CA GLU A 346 -23.43 -9.33 -10.01
C GLU A 346 -22.37 -9.33 -11.11
N ALA A 347 -22.02 -8.16 -11.64
CA ALA A 347 -20.97 -8.03 -12.65
C ALA A 347 -19.60 -8.47 -12.10
N LEU A 348 -19.30 -8.09 -10.86
CA LEU A 348 -18.07 -8.47 -10.17
C LEU A 348 -18.00 -9.98 -9.92
N ASP A 349 -19.07 -10.59 -9.37
CA ASP A 349 -19.15 -12.05 -9.16
C ASP A 349 -19.02 -12.82 -10.49
N GLN A 350 -19.68 -12.36 -11.54
CA GLN A 350 -19.57 -12.95 -12.87
C GLN A 350 -18.14 -12.84 -13.44
N ALA A 351 -17.47 -11.71 -13.28
CA ALA A 351 -16.09 -11.53 -13.70
C ALA A 351 -15.15 -12.50 -12.95
N MET A 352 -15.31 -12.63 -11.65
CA MET A 352 -14.54 -13.57 -10.82
C MET A 352 -14.79 -15.02 -11.23
N ARG A 353 -16.03 -15.41 -11.50
CA ARG A 353 -16.36 -16.76 -11.93
C ARG A 353 -15.80 -17.09 -13.32
N ARG A 354 -15.83 -16.14 -14.26
CA ARG A 354 -15.27 -16.33 -15.61
C ARG A 354 -13.74 -16.52 -15.60
N LYS A 355 -13.04 -15.84 -14.70
CA LYS A 355 -11.58 -15.86 -14.62
C LYS A 355 -11.11 -16.17 -13.19
N PRO A 356 -11.21 -17.43 -12.74
CA PRO A 356 -11.02 -17.78 -11.33
C PRO A 356 -9.56 -17.78 -10.84
N ILE A 357 -8.60 -17.45 -11.68
CA ILE A 357 -7.15 -17.59 -11.42
C ILE A 357 -6.65 -16.82 -10.19
N TYR A 358 -7.34 -15.72 -9.79
CA TYR A 358 -6.89 -14.89 -8.68
C TYR A 358 -7.50 -15.27 -7.33
N TRP A 359 -8.52 -16.16 -7.29
CA TRP A 359 -9.19 -16.52 -6.04
C TRP A 359 -9.36 -18.02 -5.81
N ARG A 360 -9.37 -18.85 -6.86
CA ARG A 360 -9.74 -20.28 -6.76
C ARG A 360 -8.86 -21.09 -5.80
N SER A 361 -7.56 -20.78 -5.70
CA SER A 361 -6.63 -21.46 -4.79
C SER A 361 -6.71 -20.97 -3.34
N TYR A 362 -7.50 -19.93 -3.07
CA TYR A 362 -7.57 -19.28 -1.75
C TYR A 362 -8.94 -19.37 -1.10
N TYR A 363 -10.00 -19.55 -1.90
CA TYR A 363 -11.38 -19.67 -1.41
C TYR A 363 -11.83 -21.10 -1.52
N HIS A 364 -12.31 -21.66 -0.42
CA HIS A 364 -12.72 -23.05 -0.30
C HIS A 364 -14.16 -23.12 0.22
N GLY A 365 -14.83 -24.27 0.02
CA GLY A 365 -16.18 -24.54 0.47
C GLY A 365 -17.18 -24.74 -0.65
N ASP A 366 -18.46 -24.75 -0.30
CA ASP A 366 -19.58 -24.84 -1.24
C ASP A 366 -19.81 -23.53 -2.02
N GLU A 367 -20.72 -23.54 -2.98
CA GLU A 367 -20.98 -22.34 -3.81
C GLU A 367 -21.51 -21.14 -2.98
N GLY A 368 -22.23 -21.37 -1.89
CA GLY A 368 -22.69 -20.32 -0.98
C GLY A 368 -21.50 -19.64 -0.27
N GLN A 369 -20.60 -20.45 0.27
CA GLN A 369 -19.36 -20.00 0.91
C GLN A 369 -18.43 -19.29 -0.09
N LEU A 370 -18.27 -19.86 -1.29
CA LEU A 370 -17.47 -19.24 -2.35
C LEU A 370 -18.07 -17.89 -2.80
N ARG A 371 -19.39 -17.80 -2.95
CA ARG A 371 -20.09 -16.55 -3.29
C ARG A 371 -19.88 -15.50 -2.19
N PHE A 372 -19.98 -15.91 -0.92
CA PHE A 372 -19.71 -15.04 0.22
C PHE A 372 -18.26 -14.53 0.18
N ALA A 373 -17.29 -15.43 0.04
CA ALA A 373 -15.87 -15.07 0.00
C ALA A 373 -15.54 -14.13 -1.16
N ARG A 374 -16.08 -14.37 -2.37
CA ARG A 374 -15.88 -13.48 -3.53
C ARG A 374 -16.38 -12.06 -3.29
N ALA A 375 -17.43 -11.90 -2.46
CA ALA A 375 -18.01 -10.60 -2.17
C ALA A 375 -17.45 -9.91 -0.91
N TYR A 376 -17.03 -10.68 0.11
CA TYR A 376 -16.84 -10.12 1.46
C TYR A 376 -15.52 -10.50 2.15
N SER A 377 -14.72 -11.40 1.58
CA SER A 377 -13.45 -11.79 2.19
C SER A 377 -12.52 -10.61 2.44
N TYR A 378 -11.84 -10.60 3.58
CA TYR A 378 -10.79 -9.62 3.89
C TYR A 378 -9.59 -9.71 2.93
N SER A 379 -9.31 -10.90 2.37
CA SER A 379 -8.27 -11.01 1.34
C SER A 379 -8.61 -10.22 0.07
N ASP A 380 -9.85 -9.75 -0.06
CA ASP A 380 -10.39 -8.83 -1.08
C ASP A 380 -9.92 -9.16 -2.50
N ARG A 381 -9.98 -10.46 -2.87
CA ARG A 381 -9.51 -10.89 -4.19
C ARG A 381 -10.37 -10.39 -5.35
N CYS A 382 -11.52 -9.79 -5.07
CA CYS A 382 -12.28 -9.05 -6.07
C CYS A 382 -11.51 -7.82 -6.61
N ARG A 383 -10.48 -7.33 -5.91
CA ARG A 383 -9.63 -6.21 -6.37
C ARG A 383 -8.99 -6.43 -7.73
N TYR A 384 -8.76 -7.68 -8.12
CA TYR A 384 -8.17 -8.03 -9.42
C TYR A 384 -9.14 -7.87 -10.60
N TYR A 385 -10.44 -7.57 -10.34
CA TYR A 385 -11.50 -7.55 -11.36
C TYR A 385 -12.17 -6.19 -11.51
N TRP A 386 -11.84 -5.21 -10.66
CA TRP A 386 -12.43 -3.87 -10.77
C TRP A 386 -12.20 -3.20 -12.12
N HIS A 387 -11.11 -3.54 -12.83
CA HIS A 387 -10.78 -3.00 -14.14
C HIS A 387 -11.54 -3.70 -15.31
N GLU A 388 -12.27 -4.78 -15.06
CA GLU A 388 -13.03 -5.48 -16.10
C GLU A 388 -14.08 -4.55 -16.70
N PRO A 389 -14.19 -4.46 -18.05
CA PRO A 389 -15.10 -3.49 -18.71
C PRO A 389 -16.55 -3.59 -18.25
N ALA A 390 -17.05 -4.83 -18.03
CA ALA A 390 -18.42 -5.04 -17.57
C ALA A 390 -18.64 -4.49 -16.13
N VAL A 391 -17.62 -4.59 -15.26
CA VAL A 391 -17.69 -4.05 -13.90
C VAL A 391 -17.63 -2.52 -13.95
N GLN A 392 -16.73 -1.96 -14.75
CA GLN A 392 -16.61 -0.51 -14.93
C GLN A 392 -17.90 0.12 -15.49
N ALA A 393 -18.57 -0.53 -16.44
CA ALA A 393 -19.83 -0.07 -16.98
C ALA A 393 -20.93 0.02 -15.90
N GLU A 394 -20.98 -0.93 -14.97
CA GLU A 394 -21.95 -0.91 -13.87
C GLU A 394 -21.58 0.11 -12.77
N ILE A 395 -20.30 0.35 -12.51
CA ILE A 395 -19.85 1.44 -11.62
C ILE A 395 -20.25 2.81 -12.21
N GLU A 396 -20.04 3.01 -13.52
CA GLU A 396 -20.43 4.27 -14.16
C GLU A 396 -21.95 4.46 -14.17
N ARG A 397 -22.71 3.38 -14.33
CA ARG A 397 -24.18 3.42 -14.19
C ARG A 397 -24.59 3.83 -12.77
N LEU A 398 -23.98 3.23 -11.73
CA LEU A 398 -24.20 3.60 -10.34
C LEU A 398 -23.95 5.10 -10.12
N ARG A 399 -22.80 5.58 -10.57
CA ARG A 399 -22.42 7.00 -10.48
C ARG A 399 -23.42 7.92 -11.19
N SER A 400 -23.81 7.57 -12.41
CA SER A 400 -24.80 8.31 -13.19
C SER A 400 -26.16 8.37 -12.50
N ASN A 401 -26.63 7.27 -11.93
CA ASN A 401 -27.91 7.19 -11.22
C ASN A 401 -27.89 8.05 -9.94
N LEU A 402 -26.77 8.11 -9.24
CA LEU A 402 -26.61 8.88 -8.02
C LEU A 402 -26.27 10.36 -8.27
N LYS A 403 -25.71 10.72 -9.44
CA LYS A 403 -25.36 12.10 -9.81
C LYS A 403 -26.58 12.98 -10.03
N THR A 404 -27.66 12.44 -10.58
CA THR A 404 -28.89 13.18 -10.97
C THR A 404 -29.85 13.42 -9.83
N SER A 405 -29.58 12.90 -8.62
CA SER A 405 -30.47 13.01 -7.47
C SER A 405 -29.66 13.17 -6.20
N SER A 406 -29.98 14.20 -5.41
CA SER A 406 -29.57 14.22 -3.99
C SER A 406 -30.15 12.99 -3.32
N PHE A 407 -29.30 12.07 -2.87
CA PHE A 407 -29.77 10.90 -2.13
C PHE A 407 -30.10 11.29 -0.69
N PRO A 408 -31.20 10.72 -0.09
CA PRO A 408 -31.66 11.11 1.23
C PRO A 408 -30.60 10.85 2.30
N LEU A 409 -30.38 11.82 3.20
CA LEU A 409 -29.47 11.67 4.34
C LEU A 409 -29.85 10.48 5.23
N THR A 410 -31.14 10.13 5.31
CA THR A 410 -31.63 8.94 6.04
C THR A 410 -31.07 7.64 5.49
N LEU A 411 -30.90 7.53 4.16
CA LEU A 411 -30.27 6.36 3.56
C LEU A 411 -28.75 6.37 3.76
N VAL A 412 -28.11 7.55 3.73
CA VAL A 412 -26.70 7.66 4.10
C VAL A 412 -26.48 7.22 5.55
N SER A 413 -27.32 7.71 6.48
CA SER A 413 -27.28 7.28 7.90
C SER A 413 -27.42 5.77 8.07
N GLN A 414 -28.31 5.14 7.30
CA GLN A 414 -28.57 3.70 7.37
C GLN A 414 -27.40 2.86 6.87
N TYR A 415 -26.78 3.23 5.75
CA TYR A 415 -25.81 2.39 5.05
C TYR A 415 -24.36 2.87 5.20
N LEU A 416 -24.14 4.12 5.58
CA LEU A 416 -22.85 4.80 5.61
C LEU A 416 -22.80 5.79 6.81
N PRO A 417 -22.93 5.31 8.05
CA PRO A 417 -23.07 6.17 9.23
C PRO A 417 -21.89 7.13 9.44
N GLN A 418 -20.66 6.71 9.18
CA GLN A 418 -19.48 7.57 9.31
C GLN A 418 -19.48 8.69 8.26
N GLU A 419 -19.92 8.42 7.04
CA GLU A 419 -20.07 9.39 5.98
C GLU A 419 -21.27 10.33 6.23
N TYR A 420 -22.33 9.82 6.86
CA TYR A 420 -23.43 10.67 7.34
C TYR A 420 -22.94 11.71 8.34
N ASP A 421 -22.16 11.31 9.33
CA ASP A 421 -21.59 12.23 10.31
C ASP A 421 -20.66 13.25 9.66
N ALA A 422 -19.80 12.81 8.74
CA ALA A 422 -18.88 13.67 8.01
C ALA A 422 -19.62 14.71 7.10
N ILE A 423 -20.72 14.31 6.44
CA ILE A 423 -21.57 15.21 5.67
C ILE A 423 -22.25 16.23 6.61
N ARG A 424 -22.81 15.77 7.74
CA ARG A 424 -23.45 16.65 8.72
C ARG A 424 -22.50 17.65 9.35
N ALA A 425 -21.23 17.26 9.49
CA ALA A 425 -20.14 18.13 9.97
C ALA A 425 -19.59 19.06 8.87
N GLY A 426 -20.07 18.97 7.63
CA GLY A 426 -19.53 19.75 6.50
C GLY A 426 -18.11 19.36 6.09
N GLN A 427 -17.64 18.18 6.48
CA GLN A 427 -16.29 17.70 6.14
C GLN A 427 -16.21 17.15 4.72
N ILE A 428 -17.29 16.58 4.23
CA ILE A 428 -17.39 16.06 2.86
C ILE A 428 -18.71 16.46 2.21
N GLU A 429 -18.69 16.53 0.88
CA GLU A 429 -19.90 16.75 0.07
C GLU A 429 -20.77 15.49 0.05
N GLN A 430 -22.09 15.68 -0.14
CA GLN A 430 -23.07 14.60 -0.29
C GLN A 430 -23.06 14.07 -1.73
N THR A 431 -21.92 13.55 -2.18
CA THR A 431 -21.73 12.95 -3.51
C THR A 431 -21.14 11.54 -3.39
N ALA A 432 -21.42 10.69 -4.39
CA ALA A 432 -20.88 9.34 -4.41
C ALA A 432 -19.34 9.34 -4.39
N GLU A 433 -18.72 10.25 -5.12
CA GLU A 433 -17.27 10.42 -5.19
C GLU A 433 -16.66 10.81 -3.84
N ALA A 434 -17.25 11.78 -3.14
CA ALA A 434 -16.78 12.23 -1.83
C ALA A 434 -16.95 11.13 -0.78
N ILE A 435 -18.05 10.39 -0.81
CA ILE A 435 -18.32 9.24 0.08
C ILE A 435 -17.30 8.14 -0.15
N ILE A 436 -17.06 7.72 -1.39
CA ILE A 436 -16.08 6.67 -1.70
C ILE A 436 -14.68 7.10 -1.26
N ARG A 437 -14.28 8.33 -1.58
CA ARG A 437 -12.98 8.86 -1.16
C ARG A 437 -12.85 8.87 0.37
N HIS A 438 -13.85 9.36 1.08
CA HIS A 438 -13.84 9.43 2.54
C HIS A 438 -13.70 8.04 3.18
N ARG A 439 -14.45 7.03 2.69
CA ARG A 439 -14.35 5.65 3.19
C ARG A 439 -12.92 5.10 3.08
N ILE A 440 -12.23 5.37 1.98
CA ILE A 440 -10.82 4.98 1.80
C ILE A 440 -9.92 5.81 2.72
N GLN A 441 -10.17 7.12 2.84
CA GLN A 441 -9.39 7.99 3.72
C GLN A 441 -9.49 7.62 5.20
N LEU A 442 -10.61 7.04 5.67
CA LEU A 442 -10.71 6.53 7.03
C LEU A 442 -9.63 5.48 7.32
N VAL A 443 -9.37 4.56 6.39
CA VAL A 443 -8.28 3.58 6.52
C VAL A 443 -6.92 4.28 6.54
N LEU A 444 -6.68 5.20 5.60
CA LEU A 444 -5.40 5.93 5.52
C LEU A 444 -5.12 6.76 6.78
N ARG A 445 -6.15 7.36 7.38
CA ARG A 445 -6.05 8.13 8.64
C ARG A 445 -5.62 7.26 9.81
N VAL A 446 -6.06 6.01 9.86
CA VAL A 446 -5.61 5.04 10.88
C VAL A 446 -4.10 4.81 10.78
N TYR A 447 -3.60 4.59 9.57
CA TYR A 447 -2.15 4.43 9.33
C TYR A 447 -1.36 5.71 9.58
N ALA A 448 -1.88 6.85 9.13
CA ALA A 448 -1.23 8.16 9.37
C ALA A 448 -1.09 8.47 10.87
N ALA A 449 -2.12 8.17 11.65
CA ALA A 449 -2.08 8.34 13.11
C ALA A 449 -1.07 7.38 13.77
N ALA A 450 -1.05 6.11 13.37
CA ALA A 450 -0.09 5.12 13.88
C ALA A 450 1.36 5.51 13.55
N CYS A 451 1.60 6.08 12.37
CA CYS A 451 2.90 6.58 11.93
C CYS A 451 3.31 7.93 12.55
N GLY A 452 2.44 8.54 13.38
CA GLY A 452 2.71 9.84 14.02
C GLY A 452 2.66 11.03 13.04
N ILE A 453 2.05 10.86 11.87
CA ILE A 453 1.87 11.90 10.85
C ILE A 453 0.77 12.88 11.27
N ARG A 454 -0.27 12.37 11.94
CA ARG A 454 -1.37 13.17 12.50
C ARG A 454 -1.70 12.73 13.92
N ALA A 455 -2.39 13.56 14.68
CA ALA A 455 -2.95 13.16 15.98
C ALA A 455 -3.91 11.96 15.78
N GLN A 456 -3.98 11.08 16.78
CA GLN A 456 -4.98 10.02 16.75
C GLN A 456 -6.36 10.66 16.63
N PRO A 457 -7.18 10.27 15.66
CA PRO A 457 -8.54 10.76 15.60
C PRO A 457 -9.29 10.27 16.84
N ASP A 458 -10.15 11.12 17.41
CA ASP A 458 -11.11 10.74 18.47
C ASP A 458 -12.15 9.69 18.02
N LEU A 459 -11.89 9.01 16.90
CA LEU A 459 -12.79 8.07 16.22
C LEU A 459 -13.09 6.79 17.03
N PHE A 460 -12.45 6.59 18.20
CA PHE A 460 -12.64 5.40 19.03
C PHE A 460 -12.73 5.73 20.52
N GLN A 461 -13.45 6.78 20.90
CA GLN A 461 -14.06 6.77 22.21
C GLN A 461 -15.28 5.83 22.15
N MET A 462 -15.00 4.52 22.16
CA MET A 462 -15.98 3.59 22.70
C MET A 462 -16.20 4.00 24.14
N PRO A 463 -17.45 4.19 24.59
CA PRO A 463 -17.69 4.37 26.02
C PRO A 463 -17.08 3.17 26.75
N PRO A 464 -16.47 3.36 27.92
CA PRO A 464 -16.01 2.23 28.73
C PRO A 464 -17.23 1.34 29.02
N ASN A 465 -17.08 0.03 28.76
CA ASN A 465 -18.07 -0.96 29.18
C ASN A 465 -18.30 -0.93 30.71
#